data_1b0f4efdaa401f2722437331eb85b22a
#
_entry.id   1b0f4efdaa401f2722437331eb85b22a
#
_cell.length_a   1.000
_cell.length_b   1.000
_cell.length_c   1.000
_cell.angle_alpha   90.00
_cell.angle_beta   90.00
_cell.angle_gamma   90.00
#
_symmetry.space_group_name_H-M   'P 1'
#
loop_
_entity.id
_entity.type
_entity.pdbx_description
1 polymer ?
#
loop_
_entity_poly.entity_id
_entity_poly.type
_entity_poly.pdbx_seq_one_letter_code
_entity_poly.pdbx_strand_id
1 'polypeptide(L)'
;RDYGATVPEGIGDDEDVEALVAVVLAGKNIVIKATYNYLGYRPFMVFGVKKIPNSVYCHSTAGLIDDSQAMINSGARLFVDNKALSGNGCVAVHDDKINWTKTKNAQIYPRKTFYLKGNATVKEAVDSITFPDVTMGIKDMIQMFMQLADEESGIPKYSQGDMSGGNFLNKTA
;
A
#
# COMPACT_ATOMS: atom_id res chain seq x y z
N ARG A 1 49.88 -5.78 -0.20
CA ARG A 1 49.96 -5.41 -1.63
C ARG A 1 49.90 -3.91 -1.72
N ASP A 2 51.00 -3.29 -2.15
CA ASP A 2 51.10 -1.84 -2.42
C ASP A 2 50.15 -1.48 -3.56
N TYR A 3 49.09 -0.79 -3.24
CA TYR A 3 48.14 -0.27 -4.23
C TYR A 3 48.54 1.09 -4.79
N GLY A 4 49.83 1.49 -4.65
CA GLY A 4 50.33 2.75 -5.18
C GLY A 4 49.68 4.00 -4.59
N ALA A 5 49.16 3.92 -3.35
CA ALA A 5 48.67 5.10 -2.64
C ALA A 5 49.86 6.02 -2.34
N THR A 6 49.84 7.23 -2.90
CA THR A 6 50.80 8.27 -2.52
C THR A 6 50.56 8.72 -1.11
N VAL A 7 51.44 8.37 -0.21
CA VAL A 7 51.46 8.87 1.17
C VAL A 7 51.89 10.35 1.12
N PRO A 8 51.20 11.30 1.76
CA PRO A 8 51.61 12.69 1.81
C PRO A 8 53.00 12.83 2.45
N GLU A 9 53.82 13.72 1.89
CA GLU A 9 55.10 14.12 2.48
C GLU A 9 54.85 14.62 3.91
N GLY A 10 55.44 13.95 4.92
CA GLY A 10 55.34 14.35 6.33
C GLY A 10 54.73 13.33 7.28
N ILE A 11 54.20 12.21 6.77
CA ILE A 11 53.92 11.06 7.62
C ILE A 11 55.21 10.22 7.60
N GLY A 12 55.96 10.22 8.71
CA GLY A 12 57.16 9.44 8.85
C GLY A 12 56.86 7.96 8.66
N ASP A 13 57.93 7.21 8.30
CA ASP A 13 57.95 5.75 8.20
C ASP A 13 57.74 5.02 9.55
N ASP A 14 56.90 5.59 10.44
CA ASP A 14 56.49 4.92 11.65
C ASP A 14 55.51 3.80 11.29
N GLU A 15 55.98 2.59 11.49
CA GLU A 15 55.32 1.31 11.11
C GLU A 15 53.90 1.11 11.64
N ASP A 16 53.40 1.98 12.51
CA ASP A 16 52.13 1.80 13.25
C ASP A 16 51.08 2.91 13.04
N VAL A 17 51.20 3.71 11.98
CA VAL A 17 50.16 4.75 11.72
C VAL A 17 49.00 4.18 10.87
N GLU A 18 47.86 3.95 11.48
CA GLU A 18 46.63 3.63 10.75
C GLU A 18 46.16 4.83 9.93
N ALA A 19 46.23 4.73 8.60
CA ALA A 19 45.78 5.76 7.68
C ALA A 19 44.51 5.34 6.96
N LEU A 20 43.51 6.24 6.92
CA LEU A 20 42.31 6.05 6.11
C LEU A 20 42.59 6.34 4.65
N VAL A 21 42.40 5.35 3.79
CA VAL A 21 42.60 5.47 2.36
C VAL A 21 41.27 5.37 1.62
N ALA A 22 41.00 6.34 0.71
CA ALA A 22 39.85 6.28 -0.17
C ALA A 22 40.24 5.51 -1.45
N VAL A 23 39.57 4.40 -1.70
CA VAL A 23 39.84 3.53 -2.85
C VAL A 23 38.65 3.54 -3.79
N VAL A 24 38.90 3.83 -5.07
CA VAL A 24 37.89 3.73 -6.12
C VAL A 24 38.07 2.39 -6.85
N LEU A 25 37.03 1.58 -6.87
CA LEU A 25 37.03 0.25 -7.47
C LEU A 25 36.20 0.25 -8.76
N ALA A 26 36.74 -0.43 -9.81
CA ALA A 26 35.93 -0.84 -10.95
C ALA A 26 35.55 -2.31 -10.80
N GLY A 27 34.23 -2.58 -10.71
CA GLY A 27 33.75 -3.91 -10.39
C GLY A 27 34.15 -4.36 -8.99
N LYS A 28 34.43 -5.64 -8.81
CA LYS A 28 34.74 -6.20 -7.48
C LYS A 28 36.24 -6.18 -7.12
N ASN A 29 37.15 -6.14 -8.10
CA ASN A 29 38.55 -6.49 -7.87
C ASN A 29 39.58 -5.52 -8.47
N ILE A 30 39.18 -4.53 -9.25
CA ILE A 30 40.11 -3.64 -9.93
C ILE A 30 40.15 -2.29 -9.21
N VAL A 31 41.30 -1.97 -8.61
CA VAL A 31 41.54 -0.65 -8.00
C VAL A 31 41.91 0.33 -9.08
N ILE A 32 41.08 1.37 -9.31
CA ILE A 32 41.37 2.43 -10.28
C ILE A 32 42.21 3.52 -9.62
N LYS A 33 41.89 3.89 -8.41
CA LYS A 33 42.54 4.98 -7.69
C LYS A 33 42.54 4.70 -6.19
N ALA A 34 43.67 4.93 -5.55
CA ALA A 34 43.81 4.95 -4.12
C ALA A 34 44.41 6.30 -3.69
N THR A 35 43.72 7.04 -2.82
CA THR A 35 44.19 8.35 -2.33
C THR A 35 44.04 8.38 -0.82
N TYR A 36 44.97 9.07 -0.15
CA TYR A 36 44.90 9.31 1.27
C TYR A 36 43.69 10.18 1.62
N ASN A 37 42.98 9.83 2.67
CA ASN A 37 41.81 10.59 3.12
C ASN A 37 42.24 11.62 4.19
N TYR A 38 42.42 12.87 3.79
CA TYR A 38 42.83 13.97 4.65
C TYR A 38 41.82 14.34 5.74
N LEU A 39 40.57 13.87 5.61
CA LEU A 39 39.51 14.19 6.58
C LEU A 39 39.61 13.40 7.88
N GLY A 40 40.39 12.30 7.91
CA GLY A 40 40.54 11.43 9.09
C GLY A 40 39.26 10.69 9.50
N TYR A 41 38.16 10.83 8.77
CA TYR A 41 36.90 10.14 9.00
C TYR A 41 36.21 9.77 7.66
N ARG A 42 35.24 8.88 7.73
CA ARG A 42 34.46 8.48 6.53
C ARG A 42 33.47 9.60 6.19
N PRO A 43 33.59 10.26 5.01
CA PRO A 43 32.73 11.41 4.65
C PRO A 43 31.32 10.98 4.21
N PHE A 44 31.03 9.69 4.20
CA PHE A 44 29.73 9.17 3.81
C PHE A 44 28.90 8.79 5.03
N MET A 45 27.70 9.31 5.10
CA MET A 45 26.71 8.90 6.09
C MET A 45 25.56 8.20 5.39
N VAL A 46 25.14 7.06 5.93
CA VAL A 46 23.97 6.32 5.44
C VAL A 46 22.81 6.64 6.33
N PHE A 47 21.77 7.20 5.73
CA PHE A 47 20.50 7.49 6.40
C PHE A 47 19.46 6.49 5.96
N GLY A 48 18.62 6.05 6.89
CA GLY A 48 17.51 5.17 6.60
C GLY A 48 16.49 5.17 7.73
N VAL A 49 15.25 4.89 7.41
CA VAL A 49 14.14 4.88 8.36
C VAL A 49 14.30 3.74 9.36
N LYS A 50 14.52 2.51 8.88
CA LYS A 50 14.71 1.33 9.73
C LYS A 50 15.93 0.56 9.26
N LYS A 51 16.92 0.40 10.14
CA LYS A 51 18.16 -0.31 9.85
C LYS A 51 17.92 -1.81 9.71
N ILE A 52 18.57 -2.41 8.71
CA ILE A 52 18.65 -3.87 8.55
C ILE A 52 19.95 -4.32 9.23
N PRO A 53 19.90 -5.30 10.16
CA PRO A 53 21.11 -5.85 10.78
C PRO A 53 22.09 -6.36 9.71
N ASN A 54 23.39 -6.08 9.89
CA ASN A 54 24.47 -6.49 8.99
C ASN A 54 24.35 -6.00 7.52
N SER A 55 23.59 -4.94 7.26
CA SER A 55 23.45 -4.35 5.94
C SER A 55 23.71 -2.84 6.00
N VAL A 56 24.30 -2.32 4.90
CA VAL A 56 24.42 -0.87 4.69
C VAL A 56 23.07 -0.27 4.26
N TYR A 57 22.20 -1.10 3.69
CA TYR A 57 20.88 -0.68 3.23
C TYR A 57 19.88 -0.68 4.38
N CYS A 58 18.94 0.25 4.31
CA CYS A 58 17.84 0.38 5.26
C CYS A 58 16.52 0.05 4.56
N HIS A 59 15.50 -0.32 5.34
CA HIS A 59 14.13 -0.41 4.82
C HIS A 59 13.65 0.97 4.41
N SER A 60 13.00 1.06 3.25
CA SER A 60 12.27 2.25 2.84
C SER A 60 10.92 2.32 3.55
N THR A 61 10.38 3.52 3.75
CA THR A 61 9.02 3.70 4.31
C THR A 61 7.98 2.99 3.44
N ALA A 62 8.11 3.09 2.11
CA ALA A 62 7.22 2.39 1.18
C ALA A 62 7.25 0.86 1.35
N GLY A 63 8.45 0.27 1.56
CA GLY A 63 8.55 -1.17 1.79
C GLY A 63 8.02 -1.64 3.15
N LEU A 64 7.90 -0.74 4.14
CA LEU A 64 7.29 -1.07 5.43
C LEU A 64 5.77 -1.14 5.35
N ILE A 65 5.14 -0.31 4.53
CA ILE A 65 3.68 -0.20 4.43
C ILE A 65 3.09 -0.98 3.24
N ASP A 66 3.92 -1.70 2.47
CA ASP A 66 3.49 -2.36 1.22
C ASP A 66 2.36 -3.38 1.45
N ASP A 67 2.49 -4.23 2.45
CA ASP A 67 1.49 -5.23 2.81
C ASP A 67 0.17 -4.56 3.25
N SER A 68 0.24 -3.54 4.10
CA SER A 68 -0.91 -2.77 4.57
C SER A 68 -1.61 -2.05 3.40
N GLN A 69 -0.84 -1.48 2.48
CA GLN A 69 -1.33 -0.85 1.26
C GLN A 69 -2.06 -1.85 0.34
N ALA A 70 -1.50 -3.05 0.15
CA ALA A 70 -2.13 -4.11 -0.64
C ALA A 70 -3.48 -4.53 -0.07
N MET A 71 -3.59 -4.64 1.27
CA MET A 71 -4.84 -4.96 1.96
C MET A 71 -5.88 -3.83 1.85
N ILE A 72 -5.48 -2.57 1.97
CA ILE A 72 -6.36 -1.41 1.76
C ILE A 72 -6.91 -1.40 0.34
N ASN A 73 -6.06 -1.62 -0.66
CA ASN A 73 -6.47 -1.64 -2.06
C ASN A 73 -7.46 -2.79 -2.35
N SER A 74 -7.22 -3.97 -1.79
CA SER A 74 -8.12 -5.12 -1.90
C SER A 74 -9.45 -4.85 -1.22
N GLY A 75 -9.44 -4.28 -0.03
CA GLY A 75 -10.62 -3.86 0.70
C GLY A 75 -11.45 -2.83 -0.05
N ALA A 76 -10.80 -1.83 -0.68
CA ALA A 76 -11.48 -0.82 -1.47
C ALA A 76 -12.20 -1.42 -2.69
N ARG A 77 -11.60 -2.40 -3.36
CA ARG A 77 -12.23 -3.13 -4.47
C ARG A 77 -13.44 -3.93 -3.98
N LEU A 78 -13.27 -4.71 -2.90
CA LEU A 78 -14.37 -5.47 -2.30
C LEU A 78 -15.53 -4.55 -1.84
N PHE A 79 -15.23 -3.37 -1.34
CA PHE A 79 -16.24 -2.38 -0.96
C PHE A 79 -17.09 -1.95 -2.16
N VAL A 80 -16.44 -1.60 -3.27
CA VAL A 80 -17.14 -1.20 -4.51
C VAL A 80 -17.94 -2.36 -5.07
N ASP A 81 -17.37 -3.56 -5.13
CA ASP A 81 -18.03 -4.76 -5.66
C ASP A 81 -19.25 -5.14 -4.82
N ASN A 82 -19.13 -5.12 -3.49
CA ASN A 82 -20.26 -5.42 -2.61
C ASN A 82 -21.36 -4.35 -2.73
N LYS A 83 -21.01 -3.07 -2.85
CA LYS A 83 -21.99 -2.01 -3.09
C LYS A 83 -22.67 -2.16 -4.45
N ALA A 84 -21.95 -2.54 -5.47
CA ALA A 84 -22.53 -2.79 -6.79
C ALA A 84 -23.53 -3.97 -6.75
N LEU A 85 -23.17 -5.07 -6.07
CA LEU A 85 -24.03 -6.23 -5.93
C LEU A 85 -25.24 -5.97 -5.02
N SER A 86 -25.05 -5.36 -3.86
CA SER A 86 -26.13 -5.07 -2.92
C SER A 86 -27.05 -3.96 -3.41
N GLY A 87 -26.55 -2.99 -4.15
CA GLY A 87 -27.31 -1.88 -4.72
C GLY A 87 -28.07 -2.23 -6.01
N ASN A 88 -27.51 -3.10 -6.84
CA ASN A 88 -28.13 -3.59 -8.05
C ASN A 88 -28.68 -5.00 -7.81
N GLY A 89 -29.81 -5.11 -7.12
CA GLY A 89 -30.43 -6.40 -6.84
C GLY A 89 -30.57 -7.24 -8.12
N CYS A 90 -30.17 -8.50 -8.06
CA CYS A 90 -30.43 -9.46 -9.12
C CYS A 90 -31.88 -9.91 -9.07
N VAL A 91 -32.48 -10.09 -10.24
CA VAL A 91 -33.85 -10.57 -10.36
C VAL A 91 -33.83 -11.85 -11.17
N ALA A 92 -34.36 -12.91 -10.57
CA ALA A 92 -34.64 -14.17 -11.24
C ALA A 92 -36.01 -14.10 -11.92
N VAL A 93 -36.07 -14.50 -13.16
CA VAL A 93 -37.28 -14.43 -13.96
C VAL A 93 -37.62 -15.82 -14.48
N HIS A 94 -38.84 -16.27 -14.24
CA HIS A 94 -39.36 -17.52 -14.82
C HIS A 94 -39.81 -17.28 -16.26
N ASP A 95 -39.09 -17.88 -17.21
CA ASP A 95 -39.31 -17.69 -18.64
C ASP A 95 -40.72 -18.10 -19.08
N ASP A 96 -41.22 -19.21 -18.58
CA ASP A 96 -42.56 -19.75 -18.93
C ASP A 96 -43.72 -18.87 -18.49
N LYS A 97 -43.52 -18.05 -17.45
CA LYS A 97 -44.58 -17.21 -16.84
C LYS A 97 -44.60 -15.77 -17.39
N ILE A 98 -43.63 -15.40 -18.19
CA ILE A 98 -43.55 -14.06 -18.81
C ILE A 98 -43.90 -14.07 -20.28
N ASN A 99 -44.66 -13.07 -20.71
CA ASN A 99 -44.96 -12.87 -22.12
C ASN A 99 -43.86 -12.02 -22.77
N TRP A 100 -42.85 -12.65 -23.31
CA TRP A 100 -41.70 -11.99 -23.93
C TRP A 100 -42.05 -11.17 -25.16
N THR A 101 -43.11 -11.54 -25.88
CA THR A 101 -43.57 -10.77 -27.06
C THR A 101 -43.97 -9.32 -26.66
N LYS A 102 -44.58 -9.18 -25.48
CA LYS A 102 -44.97 -7.87 -24.94
C LYS A 102 -43.86 -7.22 -24.10
N THR A 103 -43.03 -8.01 -23.41
CA THR A 103 -41.97 -7.53 -22.50
C THR A 103 -40.71 -7.11 -23.25
N LYS A 104 -40.45 -7.63 -24.46
CA LYS A 104 -39.38 -7.34 -25.40
C LYS A 104 -37.95 -7.75 -24.99
N ASN A 105 -37.50 -7.48 -23.74
CA ASN A 105 -36.16 -7.84 -23.27
C ASN A 105 -36.16 -8.12 -21.77
N ALA A 106 -35.11 -8.81 -21.28
CA ALA A 106 -34.93 -9.16 -19.87
C ALA A 106 -34.24 -8.05 -19.07
N GLN A 107 -33.71 -6.98 -19.71
CA GLN A 107 -33.01 -5.91 -19.01
C GLN A 107 -33.97 -5.17 -18.06
N ILE A 108 -33.50 -4.92 -16.82
CA ILE A 108 -34.24 -4.18 -15.81
C ILE A 108 -33.77 -2.74 -15.82
N TYR A 109 -34.71 -1.84 -15.97
CA TYR A 109 -34.51 -0.38 -15.88
C TYR A 109 -35.68 0.26 -15.14
N PRO A 110 -35.53 1.47 -14.62
CA PRO A 110 -36.61 2.16 -13.92
C PRO A 110 -37.89 2.19 -14.73
N ARG A 111 -39.01 1.88 -14.10
CA ARG A 111 -40.37 1.79 -14.73
C ARG A 111 -40.51 0.65 -15.74
N LYS A 112 -39.67 -0.39 -15.70
CA LYS A 112 -39.88 -1.57 -16.54
C LYS A 112 -41.17 -2.30 -16.15
N THR A 113 -42.00 -2.64 -17.15
CA THR A 113 -43.24 -3.40 -16.96
C THR A 113 -43.02 -4.80 -17.51
N PHE A 114 -43.31 -5.81 -16.67
CA PHE A 114 -43.33 -7.22 -17.07
C PHE A 114 -44.78 -7.63 -17.30
N TYR A 115 -45.03 -8.24 -18.45
CA TYR A 115 -46.34 -8.80 -18.79
C TYR A 115 -46.32 -10.29 -18.47
N LEU A 116 -47.24 -10.73 -17.59
CA LEU A 116 -47.37 -12.13 -17.19
C LEU A 116 -48.27 -12.91 -18.12
N LYS A 117 -48.06 -14.23 -18.24
CA LYS A 117 -48.92 -15.16 -18.96
C LYS A 117 -49.95 -15.79 -18.01
N GLY A 118 -51.20 -15.87 -18.43
CA GLY A 118 -52.26 -16.55 -17.64
C GLY A 118 -52.51 -15.95 -16.24
N ASN A 119 -52.75 -16.81 -15.28
CA ASN A 119 -52.99 -16.44 -13.86
C ASN A 119 -51.75 -16.48 -13.00
N ALA A 120 -50.52 -16.30 -13.59
CA ALA A 120 -49.30 -16.32 -12.81
C ALA A 120 -49.25 -15.12 -11.84
N THR A 121 -48.86 -15.37 -10.60
CA THR A 121 -48.63 -14.32 -9.62
C THR A 121 -47.25 -13.67 -9.84
N VAL A 122 -47.10 -12.40 -9.46
CA VAL A 122 -45.84 -11.64 -9.62
C VAL A 122 -44.68 -12.34 -8.92
N LYS A 123 -44.92 -12.86 -7.69
CA LYS A 123 -43.89 -13.61 -6.93
C LYS A 123 -43.43 -14.90 -7.58
N GLU A 124 -44.28 -15.54 -8.37
CA GLU A 124 -43.92 -16.76 -9.11
C GLU A 124 -43.20 -16.48 -10.42
N ALA A 125 -43.41 -15.32 -10.99
CA ALA A 125 -42.82 -14.94 -12.25
C ALA A 125 -41.48 -14.20 -12.12
N VAL A 126 -41.33 -13.42 -11.04
CA VAL A 126 -40.18 -12.56 -10.81
C VAL A 126 -39.83 -12.66 -9.33
N ASP A 127 -38.65 -13.18 -9.05
CA ASP A 127 -38.12 -13.24 -7.69
C ASP A 127 -36.84 -12.36 -7.58
N SER A 128 -36.68 -11.69 -6.46
CA SER A 128 -35.54 -10.81 -6.22
C SER A 128 -34.49 -11.52 -5.38
N ILE A 129 -33.27 -11.60 -5.90
CA ILE A 129 -32.12 -12.11 -5.19
C ILE A 129 -31.43 -10.92 -4.54
N THR A 130 -31.48 -10.84 -3.21
CA THR A 130 -30.81 -9.79 -2.43
C THR A 130 -29.49 -10.29 -1.90
N PHE A 131 -28.42 -9.54 -2.16
CA PHE A 131 -27.11 -9.79 -1.56
C PHE A 131 -26.94 -8.98 -0.28
N PRO A 132 -26.40 -9.56 0.82
CA PRO A 132 -26.19 -8.83 2.05
C PRO A 132 -25.17 -7.72 1.87
N ASP A 133 -25.46 -6.55 2.45
CA ASP A 133 -24.53 -5.43 2.49
C ASP A 133 -23.54 -5.62 3.66
N VAL A 134 -22.32 -6.02 3.37
CA VAL A 134 -21.23 -6.21 4.35
C VAL A 134 -20.23 -5.06 4.34
N THR A 135 -20.56 -3.94 3.71
CA THR A 135 -19.64 -2.81 3.51
C THR A 135 -19.15 -2.17 4.81
N MET A 136 -19.93 -2.23 5.90
CA MET A 136 -19.48 -1.72 7.21
C MET A 136 -18.26 -2.50 7.72
N GLY A 137 -18.31 -3.83 7.69
CA GLY A 137 -17.17 -4.65 8.09
C GLY A 137 -15.94 -4.45 7.20
N ILE A 138 -16.13 -4.26 5.89
CA ILE A 138 -15.04 -3.94 4.96
C ILE A 138 -14.42 -2.57 5.29
N LYS A 139 -15.24 -1.58 5.61
CA LYS A 139 -14.77 -0.25 6.03
C LYS A 139 -13.94 -0.31 7.31
N ASP A 140 -14.39 -1.07 8.30
CA ASP A 140 -13.67 -1.23 9.57
C ASP A 140 -12.32 -1.93 9.34
N MET A 141 -12.29 -2.93 8.48
CA MET A 141 -11.05 -3.59 8.06
C MET A 141 -10.08 -2.61 7.38
N ILE A 142 -10.55 -1.78 6.45
CA ILE A 142 -9.72 -0.75 5.80
C ILE A 142 -9.17 0.23 6.83
N GLN A 143 -9.97 0.68 7.79
CA GLN A 143 -9.52 1.59 8.85
C GLN A 143 -8.45 0.95 9.73
N MET A 144 -8.60 -0.33 10.07
CA MET A 144 -7.59 -1.08 10.83
C MET A 144 -6.24 -1.14 10.08
N PHE A 145 -6.24 -1.45 8.78
CA PHE A 145 -5.01 -1.48 8.00
C PHE A 145 -4.40 -0.10 7.79
N MET A 146 -5.20 0.95 7.72
CA MET A 146 -4.69 2.33 7.72
C MET A 146 -3.98 2.69 9.04
N GLN A 147 -4.54 2.28 10.17
CA GLN A 147 -3.89 2.47 11.48
C GLN A 147 -2.60 1.68 11.57
N LEU A 148 -2.60 0.42 11.12
CA LEU A 148 -1.40 -0.41 11.09
C LEU A 148 -0.29 0.21 10.23
N ALA A 149 -0.63 0.75 9.05
CA ALA A 149 0.33 1.45 8.19
C ALA A 149 0.92 2.71 8.87
N ASP A 150 0.10 3.47 9.61
CA ASP A 150 0.56 4.62 10.39
C ASP A 150 1.55 4.19 11.50
N GLU A 151 1.26 3.08 12.20
CA GLU A 151 2.13 2.51 13.23
C GLU A 151 3.44 1.97 12.66
N GLU A 152 3.38 1.23 11.55
CA GLU A 152 4.57 0.67 10.89
C GLU A 152 5.49 1.74 10.30
N SER A 153 4.91 2.80 9.73
CA SER A 153 5.68 3.92 9.19
C SER A 153 6.28 4.81 10.28
N GLY A 154 5.69 4.81 11.48
CA GLY A 154 6.03 5.72 12.57
C GLY A 154 5.67 7.18 12.28
N ILE A 155 4.85 7.45 11.27
CA ILE A 155 4.39 8.79 10.88
C ILE A 155 2.91 8.95 11.27
N PRO A 156 2.62 9.44 12.46
CA PRO A 156 1.23 9.57 12.91
C PRO A 156 0.48 10.67 12.15
N LYS A 157 -0.83 10.53 12.04
CA LYS A 157 -1.72 11.43 11.28
C LYS A 157 -1.59 12.90 11.67
N TYR A 158 -1.35 13.20 12.94
CA TYR A 158 -1.18 14.57 13.39
C TYR A 158 0.07 15.27 12.80
N SER A 159 1.12 14.51 12.46
CA SER A 159 2.31 15.07 11.80
C SER A 159 2.03 15.40 10.32
N GLN A 160 0.98 14.84 9.74
CA GLN A 160 0.51 15.12 8.39
C GLN A 160 -0.51 16.27 8.35
N GLY A 161 -0.79 16.90 9.49
CA GLY A 161 -1.74 18.01 9.60
C GLY A 161 -3.20 17.60 9.74
N ASP A 162 -3.48 16.31 9.89
CA ASP A 162 -4.84 15.83 10.16
C ASP A 162 -5.17 16.00 11.64
N MET A 163 -5.88 17.07 11.95
CA MET A 163 -6.38 17.37 13.31
C MET A 163 -7.76 16.76 13.59
N SER A 164 -8.33 15.95 12.70
CA SER A 164 -9.68 15.39 12.84
C SER A 164 -9.83 14.39 14.00
N GLY A 165 -8.71 13.89 14.55
CA GLY A 165 -8.69 13.10 15.79
C GLY A 165 -8.60 13.91 17.08
N GLY A 166 -8.77 15.21 17.02
CA GLY A 166 -8.40 16.16 18.05
C GLY A 166 -9.27 16.24 19.29
N ASN A 167 -9.02 15.35 20.24
CA ASN A 167 -9.21 15.66 21.67
C ASN A 167 -7.92 16.14 22.33
N PHE A 168 -6.89 16.51 21.54
CA PHE A 168 -5.60 16.93 22.08
C PHE A 168 -5.59 18.39 22.55
N LEU A 169 -6.51 19.22 22.05
CA LEU A 169 -6.57 20.64 22.42
C LEU A 169 -7.27 20.92 23.77
N ASN A 170 -7.96 19.93 24.36
CA ASN A 170 -8.68 20.10 25.62
C ASN A 170 -8.01 19.46 26.85
N LYS A 171 -6.74 19.02 26.74
CA LYS A 171 -6.01 18.42 27.88
C LYS A 171 -4.93 19.30 28.47
N THR A 172 -4.86 20.56 28.08
CA THR A 172 -4.02 21.57 28.74
C THR A 172 -4.91 22.61 29.43
N ALA A 173 -5.48 22.20 30.52
CA ALA A 173 -5.97 23.09 31.58
C ALA A 173 -5.67 22.45 32.93
#